data_14f9a9856ac28fb04d62dfb480709c28
#
_entry.id   14f9a9856ac28fb04d62dfb480709c28
#
_cell.length_a   1.000
_cell.length_b   1.000
_cell.length_c   1.000
_cell.angle_alpha   90.00
_cell.angle_beta   90.00
_cell.angle_gamma   90.00
#
_symmetry.space_group_name_H-M   'P 1'
#
loop_
_entity.id
_entity.type
_entity.pdbx_description
1 polymer ?
#
loop_
_entity_poly.entity_id
_entity_poly.type
_entity_poly.pdbx_seq_one_letter_code
_entity_poly.pdbx_strand_id
1 'polypeptide(L)'
;MTEKVGEQKYPGDFVPSGNWPNVAPGKFGPINALSPKYVGDSVEKFIGAASKPAILWVRGDSDMIVSDNSFFDFGTLGKLGYVPGWPGEEVYPPQPMVGQTRSLLEKYAAQGGSFEEVVIADTGHTPYVEKPEEFMAAFGKVLK
;
A
#
# COMPACT_ATOMS: atom_id res chain seq x y z
N MET A 1 -18.06 -25.38 0.02
CA MET A 1 -17.04 -26.18 0.74
C MET A 1 -15.87 -25.25 1.00
N THR A 2 -15.65 -24.85 2.25
CA THR A 2 -14.43 -24.12 2.63
C THR A 2 -13.33 -25.18 2.71
N GLU A 3 -12.43 -25.20 1.73
CA GLU A 3 -11.19 -25.91 1.91
C GLU A 3 -10.55 -25.37 3.20
N LYS A 4 -10.26 -26.26 4.15
CA LYS A 4 -9.37 -25.94 5.24
C LYS A 4 -7.99 -25.70 4.63
N VAL A 5 -7.75 -24.46 4.24
CA VAL A 5 -6.39 -24.00 4.01
C VAL A 5 -5.69 -24.19 5.34
N GLY A 6 -4.60 -24.97 5.37
CA GLY A 6 -3.90 -25.38 6.58
C GLY A 6 -3.61 -24.25 7.58
N GLU A 7 -2.69 -24.45 8.47
CA GLU A 7 -2.37 -23.49 9.54
C GLU A 7 -2.25 -22.06 8.99
N GLN A 8 -3.20 -21.19 9.35
CA GLN A 8 -3.21 -19.81 8.89
C GLN A 8 -2.04 -19.06 9.54
N LYS A 9 -1.16 -18.55 8.71
CA LYS A 9 -0.01 -17.74 9.14
C LYS A 9 -0.33 -16.27 8.94
N TYR A 10 -0.90 -15.66 9.96
CA TYR A 10 -1.15 -14.21 9.97
C TYR A 10 0.05 -13.48 10.62
N PRO A 11 0.50 -12.37 10.06
CA PRO A 11 0.02 -11.67 8.86
C PRO A 11 0.50 -12.30 7.55
N GLY A 12 1.47 -13.18 7.60
CA GLY A 12 2.02 -13.93 6.49
C GLY A 12 3.23 -14.74 6.93
N ASP A 13 3.57 -15.78 6.20
CA ASP A 13 4.79 -16.53 6.41
C ASP A 13 5.97 -15.86 5.70
N PHE A 14 7.17 -16.08 6.21
CA PHE A 14 8.41 -15.65 5.60
C PHE A 14 9.26 -16.85 5.18
N VAL A 15 10.01 -16.66 4.12
CA VAL A 15 11.01 -17.61 3.65
C VAL A 15 12.40 -16.99 3.72
N PRO A 16 13.49 -17.77 3.89
CA PRO A 16 14.83 -17.23 3.87
C PRO A 16 15.13 -16.50 2.55
N SER A 17 15.88 -15.41 2.63
CA SER A 17 16.34 -14.61 1.50
C SER A 17 17.84 -14.32 1.65
N GLY A 18 18.56 -14.25 0.53
CA GLY A 18 19.95 -13.81 0.50
C GLY A 18 20.12 -12.29 0.63
N ASN A 19 19.04 -11.53 0.54
CA ASN A 19 19.03 -10.07 0.66
C ASN A 19 18.55 -9.67 2.07
N TRP A 20 19.05 -8.52 2.55
CA TRP A 20 18.52 -7.94 3.77
C TRP A 20 17.00 -7.71 3.64
N PRO A 21 16.19 -7.96 4.67
CA PRO A 21 16.53 -8.40 6.02
C PRO A 21 16.65 -9.94 6.19
N ASN A 22 17.12 -10.64 5.20
CA ASN A 22 17.30 -12.10 5.13
C ASN A 22 16.00 -12.90 5.13
N VAL A 23 14.89 -12.24 4.87
CA VAL A 23 13.57 -12.85 4.70
C VAL A 23 12.87 -12.27 3.47
N ALA A 24 11.99 -13.04 2.89
CA ALA A 24 11.13 -12.65 1.79
C ALA A 24 9.70 -13.13 2.05
N PRO A 25 8.68 -12.55 1.40
CA PRO A 25 7.31 -13.05 1.47
C PRO A 25 7.21 -14.51 1.08
N GLY A 26 6.61 -15.31 1.97
CA GLY A 26 6.28 -16.72 1.71
C GLY A 26 5.02 -16.86 0.84
N LYS A 27 4.34 -17.99 0.98
CA LYS A 27 3.19 -18.36 0.16
C LYS A 27 1.84 -17.98 0.80
N PHE A 28 1.78 -17.92 2.12
CA PHE A 28 0.54 -17.81 2.88
C PHE A 28 0.42 -16.49 3.62
N GLY A 29 -0.82 -16.08 3.84
CA GLY A 29 -1.17 -14.88 4.61
C GLY A 29 -1.54 -13.68 3.73
N PRO A 30 -2.41 -12.78 4.24
CA PRO A 30 -2.98 -11.67 3.48
C PRO A 30 -1.93 -10.66 3.00
N ILE A 31 -0.90 -10.39 3.79
CA ILE A 31 0.17 -9.45 3.40
C ILE A 31 0.96 -10.00 2.21
N ASN A 32 1.24 -11.30 2.18
CA ASN A 32 1.98 -11.91 1.09
C ASN A 32 1.20 -11.90 -0.23
N ALA A 33 -0.14 -11.95 -0.18
CA ALA A 33 -0.99 -11.89 -1.37
C ALA A 33 -0.82 -10.59 -2.16
N LEU A 34 -0.40 -9.50 -1.51
CA LEU A 34 -0.15 -8.20 -2.14
C LEU A 34 1.30 -8.04 -2.63
N SER A 35 2.15 -9.05 -2.42
CA SER A 35 3.53 -9.02 -2.90
C SER A 35 3.57 -8.98 -4.43
N PRO A 36 4.47 -8.19 -5.05
CA PRO A 36 4.68 -8.17 -6.51
C PRO A 36 4.89 -9.55 -7.12
N LYS A 37 5.43 -10.49 -6.35
CA LYS A 37 5.57 -11.90 -6.76
C LYS A 37 4.24 -12.56 -7.15
N TYR A 38 3.13 -12.14 -6.54
CA TYR A 38 1.81 -12.74 -6.75
C TYR A 38 0.86 -11.84 -7.53
N VAL A 39 0.96 -10.52 -7.38
CA VAL A 39 0.11 -9.57 -8.13
C VAL A 39 0.63 -9.33 -9.55
N GLY A 40 1.90 -9.66 -9.82
CA GLY A 40 2.46 -9.66 -11.18
C GLY A 40 2.30 -8.33 -11.89
N ASP A 41 1.64 -8.36 -13.05
CA ASP A 41 1.40 -7.24 -13.96
C ASP A 41 0.09 -6.46 -13.66
N SER A 42 -0.46 -6.58 -12.46
CA SER A 42 -1.73 -5.90 -12.10
C SER A 42 -1.62 -4.38 -12.18
N VAL A 43 -0.45 -3.80 -11.97
CA VAL A 43 -0.23 -2.36 -12.13
C VAL A 43 -0.39 -1.94 -13.60
N GLU A 44 0.23 -2.66 -14.51
CA GLU A 44 0.14 -2.43 -15.94
C GLU A 44 -1.29 -2.65 -16.45
N LYS A 45 -1.95 -3.70 -15.98
CA LYS A 45 -3.36 -3.99 -16.29
C LYS A 45 -4.30 -2.91 -15.77
N PHE A 46 -4.06 -2.40 -14.58
CA PHE A 46 -4.83 -1.29 -14.00
C PHE A 46 -4.68 -0.02 -14.84
N ILE A 47 -3.45 0.36 -15.16
CA ILE A 47 -3.16 1.55 -15.98
C ILE A 47 -3.74 1.38 -17.39
N GLY A 48 -3.60 0.18 -18.00
CA GLY A 48 -4.04 -0.13 -19.36
C GLY A 48 -5.52 -0.53 -19.48
N ALA A 49 -6.32 -0.50 -18.41
CA ALA A 49 -7.72 -0.92 -18.45
C ALA A 49 -8.52 -0.14 -19.50
N ALA A 50 -9.34 -0.84 -20.28
CA ALA A 50 -10.17 -0.21 -21.31
C ALA A 50 -11.28 0.67 -20.72
N SER A 51 -11.85 0.27 -19.59
CA SER A 51 -12.80 1.06 -18.81
C SER A 51 -12.07 1.72 -17.65
N LYS A 52 -12.16 3.02 -17.54
CA LYS A 52 -11.47 3.83 -16.51
C LYS A 52 -12.47 4.63 -15.69
N PRO A 53 -13.04 4.04 -14.61
CA PRO A 53 -13.88 4.81 -13.70
C PRO A 53 -13.07 5.93 -13.03
N ALA A 54 -13.75 7.00 -12.63
CA ALA A 54 -13.17 8.02 -11.77
C ALA A 54 -12.80 7.40 -10.42
N ILE A 55 -11.64 7.79 -9.88
CA ILE A 55 -11.12 7.29 -8.62
C ILE A 55 -11.13 8.41 -7.59
N LEU A 56 -11.69 8.13 -6.43
CA LEU A 56 -11.51 8.95 -5.25
C LEU A 56 -10.54 8.24 -4.30
N TRP A 57 -9.41 8.89 -4.03
CA TRP A 57 -8.43 8.41 -3.06
C TRP A 57 -8.49 9.27 -1.80
N VAL A 58 -9.07 8.73 -0.73
CA VAL A 58 -9.14 9.41 0.57
C VAL A 58 -8.11 8.81 1.52
N ARG A 59 -7.31 9.64 2.16
CA ARG A 59 -6.30 9.21 3.14
C ARG A 59 -6.16 10.19 4.30
N GLY A 60 -5.64 9.72 5.43
CA GLY A 60 -5.18 10.57 6.51
C GLY A 60 -3.78 11.13 6.23
N ASP A 61 -3.46 12.28 6.80
CA ASP A 61 -2.11 12.86 6.71
C ASP A 61 -1.14 12.27 7.74
N SER A 62 -1.67 11.68 8.81
CA SER A 62 -0.92 11.09 9.93
C SER A 62 -0.90 9.55 9.88
N ASP A 63 -1.20 8.96 8.71
CA ASP A 63 -1.16 7.51 8.51
C ASP A 63 0.28 6.98 8.62
N MET A 64 0.50 6.04 9.54
CA MET A 64 1.79 5.38 9.76
C MET A 64 1.87 4.00 9.09
N ILE A 65 0.79 3.55 8.47
CA ILE A 65 0.70 2.25 7.77
C ILE A 65 0.93 2.44 6.28
N VAL A 66 0.15 3.33 5.65
CA VAL A 66 0.35 3.71 4.24
C VAL A 66 0.89 5.13 4.17
N SER A 67 2.18 5.26 4.31
CA SER A 67 2.90 6.54 4.29
C SER A 67 4.25 6.40 3.62
N ASP A 68 4.91 7.52 3.36
CA ASP A 68 6.27 7.54 2.82
C ASP A 68 7.33 7.21 3.90
N ASN A 69 6.91 7.06 5.16
CA ASN A 69 7.69 6.59 6.29
C ASN A 69 6.93 5.48 7.05
N SER A 70 6.44 4.50 6.32
CA SER A 70 5.57 3.45 6.86
C SER A 70 6.28 2.54 7.85
N PHE A 71 5.61 2.24 8.98
CA PHE A 71 6.05 1.20 9.90
C PHE A 71 5.80 -0.23 9.38
N PHE A 72 5.18 -0.37 8.23
CA PHE A 72 5.05 -1.64 7.51
C PHE A 72 6.10 -1.82 6.41
N ASP A 73 7.07 -0.90 6.34
CA ASP A 73 8.19 -0.99 5.40
C ASP A 73 9.50 -1.31 6.13
N PHE A 74 10.15 -2.38 5.73
CA PHE A 74 11.43 -2.79 6.29
C PHE A 74 12.54 -1.74 6.05
N GLY A 75 12.52 -1.04 4.92
CA GLY A 75 13.47 0.04 4.63
C GLY A 75 13.36 1.16 5.66
N THR A 76 12.13 1.59 5.95
CA THR A 76 11.85 2.58 7.02
C THR A 76 12.27 2.05 8.39
N LEU A 77 11.90 0.82 8.74
CA LEU A 77 12.25 0.23 10.03
C LEU A 77 13.77 0.07 10.19
N GLY A 78 14.46 -0.28 9.11
CA GLY A 78 15.92 -0.34 9.10
C GLY A 78 16.57 1.01 9.29
N LYS A 79 16.10 2.03 8.55
CA LYS A 79 16.57 3.42 8.67
C LYS A 79 16.37 3.99 10.08
N LEU A 80 15.28 3.62 10.74
CA LEU A 80 14.97 4.01 12.12
C LEU A 80 15.70 3.16 13.18
N GLY A 81 16.44 2.12 12.77
CA GLY A 81 17.19 1.25 13.67
C GLY A 81 16.36 0.16 14.35
N TYR A 82 15.09 -0.03 13.99
CA TYR A 82 14.26 -1.10 14.54
C TYR A 82 14.60 -2.48 13.96
N VAL A 83 15.13 -2.53 12.75
CA VAL A 83 15.64 -3.76 12.14
C VAL A 83 17.15 -3.62 11.94
N PRO A 84 17.97 -4.47 12.59
CA PRO A 84 19.40 -4.32 12.57
C PRO A 84 20.03 -4.67 11.20
N GLY A 85 21.22 -4.12 10.94
CA GLY A 85 22.00 -4.45 9.76
C GLY A 85 21.47 -3.84 8.46
N TRP A 86 20.70 -2.77 8.54
CA TRP A 86 20.22 -2.06 7.35
C TRP A 86 21.40 -1.58 6.48
N PRO A 87 21.40 -1.94 5.18
CA PRO A 87 22.53 -1.67 4.29
C PRO A 87 22.59 -0.24 3.73
N GLY A 88 21.65 0.62 4.11
CA GLY A 88 21.52 1.98 3.60
C GLY A 88 20.52 2.13 2.45
N GLU A 89 20.14 3.37 2.16
CA GLU A 89 19.11 3.73 1.16
C GLU A 89 19.49 3.33 -0.26
N GLU A 90 20.77 3.28 -0.60
CA GLU A 90 21.24 2.89 -1.92
C GLU A 90 20.95 1.42 -2.23
N VAL A 91 20.95 0.56 -1.19
CA VAL A 91 20.77 -0.90 -1.34
C VAL A 91 19.32 -1.32 -1.04
N TYR A 92 18.74 -0.71 -0.02
CA TYR A 92 17.37 -1.02 0.41
C TYR A 92 16.64 0.26 0.85
N PRO A 93 16.15 1.04 -0.11
CA PRO A 93 15.46 2.30 0.19
C PRO A 93 14.13 2.07 0.90
N PRO A 94 13.71 2.97 1.80
CA PRO A 94 12.32 3.06 2.23
C PRO A 94 11.37 3.20 1.04
N GLN A 95 10.18 2.62 1.16
CA GLN A 95 9.17 2.67 0.11
C GLN A 95 8.24 3.88 0.32
N PRO A 96 8.28 4.91 -0.53
CA PRO A 96 7.41 6.08 -0.41
C PRO A 96 6.00 5.73 -0.91
N MET A 97 5.20 5.04 -0.09
CA MET A 97 3.93 4.42 -0.51
C MET A 97 2.90 5.45 -1.00
N VAL A 98 2.84 6.63 -0.39
CA VAL A 98 1.96 7.72 -0.84
C VAL A 98 2.43 8.25 -2.20
N GLY A 99 3.73 8.51 -2.34
CA GLY A 99 4.33 8.92 -3.61
C GLY A 99 4.15 7.88 -4.72
N GLN A 100 4.33 6.61 -4.42
CA GLN A 100 4.10 5.50 -5.35
C GLN A 100 2.64 5.40 -5.80
N THR A 101 1.69 5.53 -4.87
CA THR A 101 0.25 5.53 -5.17
C THR A 101 -0.12 6.71 -6.06
N ARG A 102 0.35 7.91 -5.73
CA ARG A 102 0.10 9.12 -6.53
C ARG A 102 0.66 8.97 -7.94
N SER A 103 1.90 8.50 -8.08
CA SER A 103 2.51 8.25 -9.39
C SER A 103 1.73 7.23 -10.22
N LEU A 104 1.17 6.19 -9.59
CA LEU A 104 0.31 5.22 -10.25
C LEU A 104 -0.97 5.87 -10.77
N LEU A 105 -1.64 6.68 -9.95
CA LEU A 105 -2.88 7.37 -10.30
C LEU A 105 -2.65 8.44 -11.38
N GLU A 106 -1.52 9.12 -11.36
CA GLU A 106 -1.11 10.05 -12.43
C GLU A 106 -0.93 9.34 -13.78
N LYS A 107 -0.30 8.15 -13.78
CA LYS A 107 -0.18 7.31 -14.99
C LYS A 107 -1.54 6.83 -15.48
N TYR A 108 -2.44 6.46 -14.55
CA TYR A 108 -3.81 6.08 -14.89
C TYR A 108 -4.57 7.26 -15.53
N ALA A 109 -4.45 8.46 -14.98
CA ALA A 109 -5.06 9.68 -15.54
C ALA A 109 -4.48 10.05 -16.91
N ALA A 110 -3.16 9.92 -17.09
CA ALA A 110 -2.50 10.18 -18.38
C ALA A 110 -2.98 9.24 -19.50
N GLN A 111 -3.58 8.09 -19.17
CA GLN A 111 -4.18 7.16 -20.11
C GLN A 111 -5.72 7.27 -20.20
N GLY A 112 -6.28 8.43 -19.85
CA GLY A 112 -7.69 8.75 -20.01
C GLY A 112 -8.58 8.41 -18.80
N GLY A 113 -8.01 8.04 -17.66
CA GLY A 113 -8.70 7.97 -16.38
C GLY A 113 -8.79 9.34 -15.70
N SER A 114 -9.32 9.35 -14.48
CA SER A 114 -9.29 10.53 -13.61
C SER A 114 -9.20 10.10 -12.15
N PHE A 115 -8.61 10.96 -11.30
CA PHE A 115 -8.63 10.75 -9.87
C PHE A 115 -8.68 12.08 -9.11
N GLU A 116 -9.20 12.01 -7.90
CA GLU A 116 -9.14 13.08 -6.89
C GLU A 116 -8.46 12.50 -5.64
N GLU A 117 -7.45 13.18 -5.12
CA GLU A 117 -6.84 12.87 -3.82
C GLU A 117 -7.46 13.81 -2.77
N VAL A 118 -8.03 13.23 -1.71
CA VAL A 118 -8.53 13.97 -0.55
C VAL A 118 -7.74 13.56 0.68
N VAL A 119 -7.07 14.52 1.29
CA VAL A 119 -6.31 14.33 2.52
C VAL A 119 -7.13 14.87 3.68
N ILE A 120 -7.43 14.01 4.66
CA ILE A 120 -8.13 14.41 5.88
C ILE A 120 -7.06 14.63 6.96
N ALA A 121 -6.99 15.89 7.42
CA ALA A 121 -5.98 16.29 8.39
C ALA A 121 -6.18 15.59 9.74
N ASP A 122 -5.09 15.40 10.49
CA ASP A 122 -5.09 14.81 11.83
C ASP A 122 -5.83 13.46 11.91
N THR A 123 -5.71 12.63 10.87
CA THR A 123 -6.24 11.26 10.86
C THR A 123 -5.18 10.27 10.42
N GLY A 124 -5.27 9.06 10.97
CA GLY A 124 -4.41 7.93 10.65
C GLY A 124 -4.94 7.11 9.47
N HIS A 125 -4.79 5.78 9.61
CA HIS A 125 -5.13 4.81 8.55
C HIS A 125 -6.63 4.64 8.31
N THR A 126 -7.48 5.10 9.22
CA THR A 126 -8.93 4.88 9.20
C THR A 126 -9.72 6.19 9.25
N PRO A 127 -9.52 7.14 8.32
CA PRO A 127 -10.18 8.44 8.35
C PRO A 127 -11.71 8.33 8.35
N TYR A 128 -12.27 7.27 7.78
CA TYR A 128 -13.71 7.00 7.79
C TYR A 128 -14.26 6.65 9.19
N VAL A 129 -13.40 6.25 10.13
CA VAL A 129 -13.75 6.01 11.53
C VAL A 129 -13.41 7.23 12.39
N GLU A 130 -12.26 7.85 12.15
CA GLU A 130 -11.73 8.94 12.96
C GLU A 130 -12.45 10.25 12.71
N LYS A 131 -12.79 10.53 11.42
CA LYS A 131 -13.53 11.72 10.99
C LYS A 131 -14.60 11.38 9.95
N PRO A 132 -15.67 10.67 10.36
CA PRO A 132 -16.68 10.14 9.44
C PRO A 132 -17.40 11.23 8.65
N GLU A 133 -17.63 12.39 9.22
CA GLU A 133 -18.32 13.51 8.54
C GLU A 133 -17.48 14.06 7.40
N GLU A 134 -16.19 14.29 7.62
CA GLU A 134 -15.26 14.77 6.60
C GLU A 134 -15.07 13.71 5.49
N PHE A 135 -14.96 12.44 5.89
CA PHE A 135 -14.89 11.33 4.93
C PHE A 135 -16.15 11.25 4.07
N MET A 136 -17.34 11.33 4.67
CA MET A 136 -18.61 11.30 3.94
C MET A 136 -18.81 12.53 3.04
N ALA A 137 -18.31 13.69 3.44
CA ALA A 137 -18.33 14.88 2.59
C ALA A 137 -17.46 14.71 1.33
N ALA A 138 -16.28 14.07 1.47
CA ALA A 138 -15.44 13.72 0.34
C ALA A 138 -16.10 12.66 -0.55
N PHE A 139 -16.62 11.58 0.06
CA PHE A 139 -17.25 10.47 -0.65
C PHE A 139 -18.52 10.90 -1.40
N GLY A 140 -19.32 11.81 -0.83
CA GLY A 140 -20.53 12.35 -1.45
C GLY A 140 -20.32 13.08 -2.77
N LYS A 141 -19.08 13.50 -3.08
CA LYS A 141 -18.75 14.14 -4.35
C LYS A 141 -18.80 13.17 -5.53
N VAL A 142 -18.53 11.88 -5.30
CA VAL A 142 -18.50 10.85 -6.35
C VAL A 142 -19.81 10.09 -6.50
N LEU A 143 -20.77 10.31 -5.61
CA LEU A 143 -22.11 9.69 -5.67
C LEU A 143 -23.13 10.51 -6.47
N LYS A 144 -22.71 11.60 -7.12
CA LYS A 144 -23.61 12.48 -7.88
C LYS A 144 -23.74 12.07 -9.34
#